data_b506b18442bbf6824a4388cdb3406701
#
_entry.id   b506b18442bbf6824a4388cdb3406701
#
_cell.length_a   1.000
_cell.length_b   1.000
_cell.length_c   1.000
_cell.angle_alpha   90.00
_cell.angle_beta   90.00
_cell.angle_gamma   90.00
#
_symmetry.space_group_name_H-M   'P 1'
#
loop_
_entity.id
_entity.type
_entity.pdbx_description
1 polymer ?
#
loop_
_entity_poly.entity_id
_entity_poly.type
_entity_poly.pdbx_seq_one_letter_code
_entity_poly.pdbx_strand_id
1 'polypeptide(L)' 'MRYSANTDPDLRDWLRWASESGEAPSFVQAIAEAAFPADAENYSLLRLLLLRLKQCKVI' A
#
# COMPACT_ATOMS: atom_id res chain seq x y z
N MET A 1 6.52 -13.81 9.53
CA MET A 1 7.47 -12.86 8.92
C MET A 1 6.76 -11.54 8.70
N ARG A 2 7.44 -10.45 9.02
CA ARG A 2 6.84 -9.13 8.91
C ARG A 2 7.46 -8.36 7.75
N TYR A 3 6.62 -7.69 6.99
CA TYR A 3 7.06 -6.87 5.89
C TYR A 3 6.91 -5.39 6.23
N SER A 4 7.63 -4.57 5.54
CA SER A 4 7.37 -3.14 5.48
C SER A 4 6.97 -2.80 4.04
N ALA A 5 6.53 -1.56 3.83
CA ALA A 5 6.14 -1.15 2.48
C ALA A 5 7.29 -1.34 1.49
N ASN A 6 8.53 -1.16 1.94
CA ASN A 6 9.69 -1.25 1.05
C ASN A 6 10.14 -2.68 0.80
N THR A 7 9.72 -3.63 1.64
CA THR A 7 10.20 -5.01 1.53
C THR A 7 9.11 -6.00 1.15
N ASP A 8 7.88 -5.56 1.06
CA ASP A 8 6.76 -6.44 0.73
C ASP A 8 6.79 -6.77 -0.76
N PRO A 9 7.08 -8.04 -1.11
CA PRO A 9 7.19 -8.41 -2.53
C PRO A 9 5.87 -8.29 -3.28
N ASP A 10 4.74 -8.32 -2.58
CA ASP A 10 3.44 -8.27 -3.22
C ASP A 10 2.94 -6.84 -3.45
N LEU A 11 3.40 -5.91 -2.62
CA LEU A 11 2.83 -4.56 -2.62
C LEU A 11 3.82 -3.45 -2.91
N ARG A 12 5.13 -3.73 -2.83
CA ARG A 12 6.14 -2.68 -2.92
C ARG A 12 5.96 -1.79 -4.16
N ASP A 13 5.89 -2.41 -5.32
CA ASP A 13 5.83 -1.65 -6.56
C ASP A 13 4.48 -0.95 -6.71
N TRP A 14 3.41 -1.62 -6.31
CA TRP A 14 2.08 -1.04 -6.37
C TRP A 14 1.96 0.17 -5.42
N LEU A 15 2.53 0.05 -4.22
CA LEU A 15 2.51 1.15 -3.26
C LEU A 15 3.27 2.35 -3.79
N ARG A 16 4.40 2.11 -4.42
CA ARG A 16 5.17 3.19 -5.01
C ARG A 16 4.38 3.88 -6.10
N TRP A 17 3.77 3.10 -6.97
CA TRP A 17 2.92 3.67 -8.01
C TRP A 17 1.78 4.48 -7.41
N ALA A 18 1.09 3.92 -6.42
CA ALA A 18 -0.07 4.57 -5.83
C ALA A 18 0.29 5.88 -5.14
N SER A 19 1.48 5.95 -4.55
CA SER A 19 1.89 7.14 -3.82
C SER A 19 2.51 8.21 -4.71
N GLU A 20 3.06 7.83 -5.86
CA GLU A 20 3.86 8.77 -6.66
C GLU A 20 3.23 9.16 -7.98
N SER A 21 2.39 8.31 -8.56
CA SER A 21 1.93 8.53 -9.93
C SER A 21 0.90 9.64 -10.07
N GLY A 22 0.16 9.90 -9.01
CA GLY A 22 -0.94 10.85 -9.08
C GLY A 22 -2.17 10.31 -9.80
N GLU A 23 -2.13 9.07 -10.26
CA GLU A 23 -3.26 8.46 -10.97
C GLU A 23 -4.17 7.64 -10.06
N ALA A 24 -3.68 7.28 -8.89
CA ALA A 24 -4.49 6.53 -7.94
C ALA A 24 -5.54 7.44 -7.31
N PRO A 25 -6.72 6.90 -6.96
CA PRO A 25 -7.70 7.69 -6.22
C PRO A 25 -7.08 8.27 -4.95
N SER A 26 -7.54 9.44 -4.56
CA SER A 26 -6.90 10.14 -3.43
C SER A 26 -6.92 9.33 -2.15
N PHE A 27 -7.97 8.53 -1.92
CA PHE A 27 -8.00 7.65 -0.75
C PHE A 27 -6.88 6.62 -0.80
N VAL A 28 -6.71 5.99 -1.96
CA VAL A 28 -5.68 4.98 -2.15
C VAL A 28 -4.30 5.60 -2.03
N GLN A 29 -4.12 6.78 -2.61
CA GLN A 29 -2.85 7.49 -2.52
C GLN A 29 -2.49 7.80 -1.07
N ALA A 30 -3.46 8.27 -0.30
CA ALA A 30 -3.23 8.63 1.10
C ALA A 30 -2.81 7.40 1.91
N ILE A 31 -3.48 6.27 1.69
CA ILE A 31 -3.15 5.04 2.41
C ILE A 31 -1.77 4.53 1.99
N ALA A 32 -1.47 4.60 0.71
CA ALA A 32 -0.15 4.17 0.23
C ALA A 32 0.96 5.02 0.83
N GLU A 33 0.75 6.33 0.91
CA GLU A 33 1.73 7.21 1.53
C GLU A 33 1.90 6.91 3.01
N ALA A 34 0.80 6.58 3.70
CA ALA A 34 0.87 6.25 5.11
C ALA A 34 1.57 4.91 5.36
N ALA A 35 1.56 4.02 4.38
CA ALA A 35 2.16 2.70 4.54
C ALA A 35 3.67 2.75 4.68
N PHE A 36 4.33 3.72 4.03
CA PHE A 36 5.79 3.77 4.07
C PHE A 36 6.36 4.07 5.45
N PRO A 37 5.81 5.02 6.22
CA PRO A 37 6.33 5.26 7.57
C PRO A 37 5.74 4.33 8.63
N ALA A 38 4.78 3.47 8.27
CA ALA A 38 4.14 2.60 9.25
C ALA A 38 5.15 1.59 9.80
N ASP A 39 5.08 1.32 11.10
CA ASP A 39 5.89 0.28 11.69
C ASP A 39 5.37 -1.09 11.25
N ALA A 40 6.12 -2.16 11.58
CA ALA A 40 5.79 -3.49 11.09
C ALA A 40 4.41 -3.94 11.56
N GLU A 41 4.04 -3.59 12.77
CA GLU A 41 2.77 -4.01 13.33
C GLU A 41 1.60 -3.29 12.63
N ASN A 42 1.70 -1.98 12.49
CA ASN A 42 0.66 -1.22 11.79
C ASN A 42 0.63 -1.56 10.31
N TYR A 43 1.80 -1.79 9.72
CA TYR A 43 1.83 -2.19 8.32
C TYR A 43 1.10 -3.52 8.11
N SER A 44 1.21 -4.45 9.05
CA SER A 44 0.51 -5.74 8.93
C SER A 44 -1.00 -5.54 8.85
N LEU A 45 -1.53 -4.58 9.58
CA LEU A 45 -2.95 -4.25 9.50
C LEU A 45 -3.30 -3.58 8.19
N LEU A 46 -2.47 -2.62 7.78
CA LEU A 46 -2.68 -1.94 6.50
C LEU A 46 -2.58 -2.91 5.33
N ARG A 47 -1.71 -3.90 5.44
CA ARG A 47 -1.48 -4.84 4.36
C ARG A 47 -2.76 -5.56 3.94
N LEU A 48 -3.59 -5.91 4.88
CA LEU A 48 -4.86 -6.55 4.55
C LEU A 48 -5.73 -5.64 3.69
N LEU A 49 -5.82 -4.38 4.08
CA LEU A 49 -6.58 -3.41 3.31
C LEU A 49 -5.94 -3.16 1.95
N LEU A 50 -4.62 -3.02 1.93
CA LEU A 50 -3.89 -2.73 0.69
C LEU A 50 -4.03 -3.85 -0.33
N LEU A 51 -3.95 -5.10 0.12
CA LEU A 51 -4.14 -6.23 -0.78
C LEU A 51 -5.54 -6.22 -1.37
N ARG A 52 -6.52 -5.86 -0.57
CA ARG A 52 -7.89 -5.79 -1.04
C ARG A 52 -8.05 -4.68 -2.07
N LEU A 53 -7.48 -3.53 -1.80
CA LEU A 53 -7.55 -2.41 -2.75
C LEU A 53 -6.85 -2.75 -4.06
N LYS A 54 -5.73 -3.44 -3.97
CA LYS A 54 -4.99 -3.82 -5.16
C LYS A 54 -5.78 -4.82 -6.01
N GLN A 55 -6.46 -5.75 -5.36
CA GLN A 55 -7.25 -6.76 -6.07
C GLN A 55 -8.55 -6.18 -6.62
N CYS A 56 -9.07 -5.19 -5.96
CA CYS A 56 -10.31 -4.56 -6.35
C CYS A 56 -9.99 -3.64 -7.51
N LYS A 57 -9.92 -4.20 -8.67
CA LYS A 57 -9.74 -3.40 -9.87
C LYS A 57 -11.05 -2.74 -10.15
N VAL A 58 -11.25 -1.67 -9.49
CA VAL A 58 -12.43 -0.90 -9.78
C VAL A 58 -12.18 -0.19 -11.07
N ILE A 59 -12.74 -0.68 -12.03
CA ILE A 59 -12.62 -0.02 -13.29
C ILE A 59 -13.93 0.65 -13.64
#